data_e8ce41214f1191ac2cef7304067ac584
#
_entry.id   e8ce41214f1191ac2cef7304067ac584
#
_cell.length_a   1.000
_cell.length_b   1.000
_cell.length_c   1.000
_cell.angle_alpha   90.00
_cell.angle_beta   90.00
_cell.angle_gamma   90.00
#
_symmetry.space_group_name_H-M   'P 1'
#
loop_
_entity.id
_entity.type
_entity.pdbx_description
1 polymer ?
#
loop_
_entity_poly.entity_id
_entity_poly.type
_entity_poly.pdbx_seq_one_letter_code
_entity_poly.pdbx_strand_id
1 'polypeptide(L)'
;MIDLLETERLILRPFTEGDAADAFEYLHEPMVHCFEDMRIDSLAEVKDAVLERAKDGEYYFAIVLKETGKVIGEIFAHPEGDDHPGGTCDTFSPCWMLNPNYHGKGYAYEAAHAFFDYLFGEKGARRIYAYTEDYNVASQKLCEKLGMRREGLYLEFISFVNDENGNPIYENTYEYAILKKEWEQNHK
;
A
#
# COMPACT_ATOMS: atom_id res chain seq x y z
N MET A 1 7.26 -20.93 -1.30
CA MET A 1 7.39 -20.48 -2.71
C MET A 1 7.29 -18.98 -2.64
N ILE A 2 8.14 -18.23 -3.26
CA ILE A 2 8.03 -16.77 -3.27
C ILE A 2 6.83 -16.44 -4.16
N ASP A 3 5.83 -15.79 -3.58
CA ASP A 3 4.64 -15.41 -4.33
C ASP A 3 5.00 -14.28 -5.31
N LEU A 4 4.62 -14.45 -6.55
CA LEU A 4 4.84 -13.50 -7.63
C LEU A 4 3.49 -13.28 -8.31
N LEU A 5 3.04 -12.01 -8.33
CA LEU A 5 1.77 -11.66 -8.96
C LEU A 5 2.07 -10.95 -10.27
N GLU A 6 1.52 -11.46 -11.36
CA GLU A 6 1.70 -10.87 -12.69
C GLU A 6 0.39 -10.25 -13.19
N THR A 7 0.50 -9.05 -13.74
CA THR A 7 -0.57 -8.36 -14.45
C THR A 7 -0.20 -8.13 -15.92
N GLU A 8 -0.96 -7.34 -16.65
CA GLU A 8 -0.62 -6.97 -18.03
C GLU A 8 0.73 -6.24 -18.11
N ARG A 9 0.96 -5.23 -17.25
CA ARG A 9 2.12 -4.33 -17.32
C ARG A 9 3.07 -4.46 -16.14
N LEU A 10 2.68 -5.12 -15.05
CA LEU A 10 3.42 -5.14 -13.79
C LEU A 10 3.76 -6.56 -13.34
N ILE A 11 4.83 -6.63 -12.53
CA ILE A 11 5.16 -7.77 -11.68
C ILE A 11 5.20 -7.25 -10.24
N LEU A 12 4.42 -7.86 -9.36
CA LEU A 12 4.55 -7.66 -7.91
C LEU A 12 5.39 -8.83 -7.38
N ARG A 13 6.54 -8.52 -6.80
CA ARG A 13 7.48 -9.50 -6.26
C ARG A 13 8.16 -8.99 -4.99
N PRO A 14 8.72 -9.87 -4.17
CA PRO A 14 9.58 -9.41 -3.08
C PRO A 14 10.71 -8.51 -3.58
N PHE A 15 11.14 -7.59 -2.71
CA PHE A 15 12.28 -6.73 -2.99
C PHE A 15 13.58 -7.51 -3.12
N THR A 16 14.54 -6.93 -3.81
CA THR A 16 15.94 -7.38 -3.89
C THR A 16 16.87 -6.21 -3.61
N GLU A 17 18.12 -6.47 -3.26
CA GLU A 17 19.11 -5.40 -3.05
C GLU A 17 19.27 -4.49 -4.29
N GLY A 18 19.10 -5.07 -5.49
CA GLY A 18 19.19 -4.33 -6.76
C GLY A 18 18.12 -3.24 -6.94
N ASP A 19 17.03 -3.30 -6.17
CA ASP A 19 15.92 -2.36 -6.27
C ASP A 19 16.15 -1.04 -5.49
N ALA A 20 17.24 -0.97 -4.71
CA ALA A 20 17.48 0.17 -3.81
C ALA A 20 17.54 1.52 -4.53
N ALA A 21 18.16 1.59 -5.71
CA ALA A 21 18.25 2.85 -6.45
C ALA A 21 16.88 3.35 -6.93
N ASP A 22 16.03 2.44 -7.39
CA ASP A 22 14.67 2.76 -7.83
C ASP A 22 13.77 3.15 -6.63
N ALA A 23 13.88 2.41 -5.52
CA ALA A 23 13.14 2.69 -4.30
C ALA A 23 13.52 4.05 -3.68
N PHE A 24 14.79 4.44 -3.76
CA PHE A 24 15.25 5.72 -3.26
C PHE A 24 14.53 6.90 -3.92
N GLU A 25 14.15 6.79 -5.20
CA GLU A 25 13.49 7.88 -5.92
C GLU A 25 12.16 8.33 -5.29
N TYR A 26 11.43 7.43 -4.61
CA TYR A 26 10.14 7.76 -3.99
C TYR A 26 10.15 7.70 -2.46
N LEU A 27 11.14 7.05 -1.85
CA LEU A 27 11.30 7.02 -0.39
C LEU A 27 12.03 8.25 0.15
N HIS A 28 12.82 8.94 -0.68
CA HIS A 28 13.56 10.11 -0.25
C HIS A 28 12.68 11.34 -0.04
N GLU A 29 11.66 11.50 -0.88
CA GLU A 29 10.71 12.62 -0.80
C GLU A 29 9.27 12.09 -0.91
N PRO A 30 8.70 11.55 0.19
CA PRO A 30 7.32 11.08 0.19
C PRO A 30 6.34 12.24 -0.07
N MET A 31 5.30 11.98 -0.88
CA MET A 31 4.34 13.01 -1.29
C MET A 31 3.22 13.27 -0.29
N VAL A 32 3.03 12.38 0.66
CA VAL A 32 1.95 12.44 1.66
C VAL A 32 2.53 12.22 3.06
N HIS A 33 1.97 12.91 4.02
CA HIS A 33 2.52 12.92 5.39
C HIS A 33 2.53 11.55 6.05
N CYS A 34 1.57 10.66 5.75
CA CYS A 34 1.55 9.31 6.31
C CYS A 34 2.76 8.44 5.93
N PHE A 35 3.58 8.89 4.98
CA PHE A 35 4.82 8.21 4.59
C PHE A 35 6.09 8.90 5.10
N GLU A 36 5.98 9.99 5.88
CA GLU A 36 7.17 10.65 6.43
C GLU A 36 7.99 9.72 7.34
N ASP A 37 7.34 8.82 8.07
CA ASP A 37 8.04 7.81 8.87
C ASP A 37 8.79 6.76 8.03
N MET A 38 8.45 6.65 6.75
CA MET A 38 9.11 5.76 5.78
C MET A 38 10.19 6.47 4.97
N ARG A 39 10.36 7.78 5.18
CA ARG A 39 11.38 8.59 4.50
C ARG A 39 12.77 8.08 4.82
N ILE A 40 13.59 7.98 3.78
CA ILE A 40 14.98 7.52 3.88
C ILE A 40 15.89 8.53 3.19
N ASP A 41 16.89 9.02 3.92
CA ASP A 41 17.73 10.13 3.45
C ASP A 41 18.99 9.67 2.69
N SER A 42 19.33 8.39 2.70
CA SER A 42 20.52 7.87 2.03
C SER A 42 20.27 6.57 1.27
N LEU A 43 20.97 6.37 0.15
CA LEU A 43 20.91 5.13 -0.62
C LEU A 43 21.41 3.91 0.17
N ALA A 44 22.32 4.10 1.12
CA ALA A 44 22.81 3.00 1.96
C ALA A 44 21.69 2.48 2.88
N GLU A 45 20.92 3.37 3.50
CA GLU A 45 19.76 3.01 4.32
C GLU A 45 18.65 2.36 3.51
N VAL A 46 18.43 2.80 2.23
CA VAL A 46 17.45 2.15 1.35
C VAL A 46 17.83 0.70 1.06
N LYS A 47 19.12 0.39 0.90
CA LYS A 47 19.55 -1.01 0.72
C LYS A 47 19.14 -1.90 1.88
N ASP A 48 19.38 -1.43 3.11
CA ASP A 48 18.97 -2.16 4.31
C ASP A 48 17.43 -2.27 4.38
N ALA A 49 16.72 -1.20 4.06
CA ALA A 49 15.26 -1.17 4.06
C ALA A 49 14.64 -2.13 3.04
N VAL A 50 15.15 -2.20 1.80
CA VAL A 50 14.62 -3.14 0.79
C VAL A 50 14.92 -4.60 1.15
N LEU A 51 16.06 -4.88 1.81
CA LEU A 51 16.38 -6.21 2.30
C LEU A 51 15.49 -6.61 3.48
N GLU A 52 15.11 -5.66 4.34
CA GLU A 52 14.16 -5.91 5.42
C GLU A 52 12.76 -6.21 4.87
N ARG A 53 12.27 -5.41 3.91
CA ARG A 53 11.01 -5.63 3.21
C ARG A 53 10.96 -6.98 2.49
N ALA A 54 12.10 -7.42 1.92
CA ALA A 54 12.22 -8.71 1.23
C ALA A 54 11.98 -9.91 2.16
N LYS A 55 12.16 -9.77 3.47
CA LYS A 55 11.90 -10.86 4.44
C LYS A 55 10.40 -11.15 4.57
N ASP A 56 9.57 -10.18 4.32
CA ASP A 56 8.10 -10.30 4.33
C ASP A 56 7.53 -10.44 2.91
N GLY A 57 8.18 -11.27 2.09
CA GLY A 57 7.80 -11.48 0.69
C GLY A 57 6.42 -12.13 0.47
N GLU A 58 5.69 -12.41 1.54
CA GLU A 58 4.30 -12.90 1.50
C GLU A 58 3.28 -11.77 1.48
N TYR A 59 3.61 -10.61 2.10
CA TYR A 59 2.70 -9.49 2.27
C TYR A 59 3.26 -8.16 1.81
N TYR A 60 4.54 -8.13 1.39
CA TYR A 60 5.24 -6.92 0.99
C TYR A 60 5.86 -7.07 -0.41
N PHE A 61 5.38 -6.28 -1.37
CA PHE A 61 5.78 -6.40 -2.78
C PHE A 61 6.32 -5.09 -3.35
N ALA A 62 7.43 -5.20 -4.08
CA ALA A 62 7.86 -4.21 -5.05
C ALA A 62 6.95 -4.26 -6.27
N ILE A 63 6.53 -3.11 -6.78
CA ILE A 63 5.78 -2.97 -8.03
C ILE A 63 6.78 -2.71 -9.15
N VAL A 64 6.98 -3.70 -10.02
CA VAL A 64 7.96 -3.67 -11.10
C VAL A 64 7.28 -3.47 -12.45
N LEU A 65 7.71 -2.49 -13.22
CA LEU A 65 7.24 -2.26 -14.58
C LEU A 65 7.89 -3.25 -15.55
N LYS A 66 7.12 -4.12 -16.19
CA LYS A 66 7.62 -5.18 -17.10
C LYS A 66 8.47 -4.64 -18.26
N GLU A 67 8.07 -3.50 -18.81
CA GLU A 67 8.75 -2.88 -19.96
C GLU A 67 10.22 -2.55 -19.68
N THR A 68 10.53 -2.11 -18.45
CA THR A 68 11.86 -1.59 -18.11
C THR A 68 12.58 -2.39 -17.04
N GLY A 69 11.88 -3.24 -16.32
CA GLY A 69 12.39 -3.92 -15.13
C GLY A 69 12.52 -3.01 -13.90
N LYS A 70 12.08 -1.74 -13.99
CA LYS A 70 12.21 -0.74 -12.94
C LYS A 70 11.18 -0.93 -11.85
N VAL A 71 11.60 -0.80 -10.58
CA VAL A 71 10.67 -0.67 -9.45
C VAL A 71 10.07 0.73 -9.46
N ILE A 72 8.74 0.80 -9.55
CA ILE A 72 7.99 2.05 -9.63
C ILE A 72 7.17 2.36 -8.38
N GLY A 73 7.28 1.52 -7.36
CA GLY A 73 6.56 1.66 -6.11
C GLY A 73 6.52 0.38 -5.29
N GLU A 74 5.69 0.39 -4.27
CA GLU A 74 5.49 -0.74 -3.38
C GLU A 74 4.03 -0.85 -2.91
N ILE A 75 3.64 -2.07 -2.55
CA ILE A 75 2.34 -2.38 -1.97
C ILE A 75 2.50 -3.46 -0.91
N PHE A 76 1.85 -3.30 0.23
CA PHE A 76 1.92 -4.27 1.31
C PHE A 76 0.65 -4.24 2.17
N ALA A 77 0.42 -5.31 2.93
CA ALA A 77 -0.61 -5.40 3.97
C ALA A 77 -0.26 -6.51 4.93
N HIS A 78 -0.54 -6.32 6.21
CA HIS A 78 -0.38 -7.38 7.20
C HIS A 78 -1.75 -7.88 7.65
N PRO A 79 -1.87 -9.18 7.97
CA PRO A 79 -3.11 -9.72 8.52
C PRO A 79 -3.37 -9.17 9.91
N GLU A 80 -4.57 -8.68 10.11
CA GLU A 80 -5.09 -8.25 11.40
C GLU A 80 -6.21 -9.18 11.83
N GLY A 81 -6.34 -9.39 13.10
CA GLY A 81 -7.30 -10.36 13.60
C GLY A 81 -7.94 -10.01 14.91
N ASP A 82 -8.82 -10.88 15.30
CA ASP A 82 -9.50 -10.83 16.58
C ASP A 82 -8.62 -11.49 17.64
N ASP A 83 -8.33 -10.78 18.73
CA ASP A 83 -7.54 -11.26 19.88
C ASP A 83 -8.25 -12.33 20.71
N HIS A 84 -9.46 -12.75 20.30
CA HIS A 84 -10.19 -13.81 20.98
C HIS A 84 -9.59 -15.20 20.69
N PRO A 85 -9.60 -16.13 21.64
CA PRO A 85 -9.20 -17.51 21.39
C PRO A 85 -10.02 -18.13 20.24
N GLY A 86 -9.33 -18.46 19.12
CA GLY A 86 -9.95 -18.95 17.91
C GLY A 86 -10.35 -17.86 16.91
N GLY A 87 -9.99 -16.60 17.17
CA GLY A 87 -10.10 -15.50 16.20
C GLY A 87 -9.25 -15.75 14.95
N THR A 88 -9.68 -15.16 13.84
CA THR A 88 -9.01 -15.28 12.55
C THR A 88 -8.35 -13.96 12.17
N CYS A 89 -7.11 -14.02 11.64
CA CYS A 89 -6.43 -12.88 11.04
C CYS A 89 -6.88 -12.75 9.58
N ASP A 90 -8.10 -12.25 9.38
CA ASP A 90 -8.76 -12.21 8.07
C ASP A 90 -9.12 -10.79 7.59
N THR A 91 -8.63 -9.80 8.30
CA THR A 91 -8.77 -8.37 7.96
C THR A 91 -7.42 -7.82 7.55
N PHE A 92 -7.37 -7.00 6.51
CA PHE A 92 -6.13 -6.42 5.98
C PHE A 92 -6.28 -4.92 5.74
N SER A 93 -5.23 -4.16 6.10
CA SER A 93 -5.12 -2.74 5.78
C SER A 93 -3.94 -2.53 4.82
N PRO A 94 -4.18 -2.53 3.50
CA PRO A 94 -3.13 -2.34 2.52
C PRO A 94 -2.62 -0.89 2.52
N CYS A 95 -1.32 -0.79 2.27
CA CYS A 95 -0.63 0.46 2.00
C CYS A 95 -0.02 0.39 0.60
N TRP A 96 -0.05 1.49 -0.13
CA TRP A 96 0.54 1.61 -1.46
C TRP A 96 1.27 2.94 -1.64
N MET A 97 2.45 2.87 -2.18
CA MET A 97 3.26 4.03 -2.54
C MET A 97 3.74 3.86 -3.98
N LEU A 98 3.57 4.89 -4.79
CA LEU A 98 4.03 4.87 -6.18
C LEU A 98 4.95 6.06 -6.42
N ASN A 99 6.03 5.84 -7.14
CA ASN A 99 6.92 6.90 -7.60
C ASN A 99 6.11 7.93 -8.42
N PRO A 100 6.17 9.22 -8.07
CA PRO A 100 5.38 10.28 -8.70
C PRO A 100 5.47 10.33 -10.23
N ASN A 101 6.62 9.97 -10.80
CA ASN A 101 6.84 9.94 -12.25
C ASN A 101 5.96 8.90 -12.98
N TYR A 102 5.31 8.00 -12.22
CA TYR A 102 4.45 6.94 -12.73
C TYR A 102 2.98 7.13 -12.37
N HIS A 103 2.61 8.26 -11.74
CA HIS A 103 1.23 8.59 -11.43
C HIS A 103 0.37 8.82 -12.69
N GLY A 104 -0.94 8.69 -12.57
CA GLY A 104 -1.90 8.98 -13.63
C GLY A 104 -1.96 7.98 -14.78
N LYS A 105 -1.16 6.90 -14.75
CA LYS A 105 -1.05 5.88 -15.81
C LYS A 105 -1.84 4.59 -15.50
N GLY A 106 -2.52 4.54 -14.36
CA GLY A 106 -3.32 3.39 -13.93
C GLY A 106 -2.55 2.27 -13.23
N TYR A 107 -1.25 2.41 -13.01
CA TYR A 107 -0.42 1.38 -12.37
C TYR A 107 -0.83 1.09 -10.93
N ALA A 108 -1.17 2.10 -10.14
CA ALA A 108 -1.63 1.89 -8.77
C ALA A 108 -2.89 1.02 -8.71
N TYR A 109 -3.85 1.25 -9.62
CA TYR A 109 -5.06 0.43 -9.71
C TYR A 109 -4.74 -1.01 -10.13
N GLU A 110 -3.89 -1.19 -11.14
CA GLU A 110 -3.50 -2.50 -11.66
C GLU A 110 -2.79 -3.33 -10.58
N ALA A 111 -1.87 -2.71 -9.83
CA ALA A 111 -1.16 -3.34 -8.72
C ALA A 111 -2.10 -3.69 -7.56
N ALA A 112 -2.91 -2.72 -7.12
CA ALA A 112 -3.83 -2.92 -5.99
C ALA A 112 -4.91 -3.95 -6.32
N HIS A 113 -5.42 -3.99 -7.56
CA HIS A 113 -6.38 -5.00 -7.99
C HIS A 113 -5.80 -6.41 -7.88
N ALA A 114 -4.62 -6.64 -8.45
CA ALA A 114 -3.95 -7.94 -8.37
C ALA A 114 -3.63 -8.33 -6.92
N PHE A 115 -3.26 -7.36 -6.09
CA PHE A 115 -2.99 -7.62 -4.68
C PHE A 115 -4.26 -7.95 -3.89
N PHE A 116 -5.39 -7.30 -4.19
CA PHE A 116 -6.69 -7.65 -3.57
C PHE A 116 -7.17 -9.03 -3.99
N ASP A 117 -7.00 -9.41 -5.27
CA ASP A 117 -7.27 -10.78 -5.73
C ASP A 117 -6.46 -11.81 -4.94
N TYR A 118 -5.19 -11.52 -4.70
CA TYR A 118 -4.32 -12.37 -3.90
C TYR A 118 -4.77 -12.45 -2.44
N LEU A 119 -5.05 -11.31 -1.79
CA LEU A 119 -5.50 -11.28 -0.40
C LEU A 119 -6.83 -12.02 -0.21
N PHE A 120 -7.81 -11.78 -1.08
CA PHE A 120 -9.11 -12.45 -1.00
C PHE A 120 -9.07 -13.91 -1.42
N GLY A 121 -8.30 -14.24 -2.46
CA GLY A 121 -8.21 -15.59 -3.03
C GLY A 121 -7.32 -16.52 -2.23
N GLU A 122 -6.08 -16.10 -1.98
CA GLU A 122 -5.04 -16.98 -1.44
C GLU A 122 -4.79 -16.77 0.06
N LYS A 123 -4.89 -15.53 0.55
CA LYS A 123 -4.64 -15.21 1.96
C LYS A 123 -5.88 -15.27 2.85
N GLY A 124 -7.03 -15.55 2.26
CA GLY A 124 -8.26 -15.77 3.02
C GLY A 124 -8.86 -14.50 3.63
N ALA A 125 -8.51 -13.33 3.10
CA ALA A 125 -9.08 -12.08 3.55
C ALA A 125 -10.62 -12.13 3.50
N ARG A 126 -11.28 -11.68 4.56
CA ARG A 126 -12.72 -11.46 4.65
C ARG A 126 -13.06 -10.00 4.40
N ARG A 127 -12.16 -9.10 4.83
CA ARG A 127 -12.30 -7.64 4.77
C ARG A 127 -10.95 -7.01 4.42
N ILE A 128 -11.02 -6.04 3.53
CA ILE A 128 -9.91 -5.11 3.28
C ILE A 128 -10.42 -3.71 3.59
N TYR A 129 -9.65 -2.93 4.34
CA TYR A 129 -9.95 -1.52 4.63
C TYR A 129 -8.71 -0.65 4.42
N ALA A 130 -8.89 0.62 4.13
CA ALA A 130 -7.80 1.56 3.96
C ALA A 130 -8.15 2.91 4.57
N TYR A 131 -7.17 3.51 5.23
CA TYR A 131 -7.23 4.90 5.65
C TYR A 131 -6.62 5.79 4.57
N THR A 132 -7.19 6.96 4.38
CA THR A 132 -6.66 7.98 3.47
C THR A 132 -7.02 9.36 3.99
N GLU A 133 -6.04 10.24 4.04
CA GLU A 133 -6.21 11.61 4.46
C GLU A 133 -7.19 12.33 3.53
N ASP A 134 -7.93 13.31 4.05
CA ASP A 134 -8.98 14.01 3.30
C ASP A 134 -8.44 14.84 2.12
N TYR A 135 -7.17 15.20 2.12
CA TYR A 135 -6.49 15.86 1.00
C TYR A 135 -5.91 14.88 -0.04
N ASN A 136 -5.76 13.59 0.28
CA ASN A 136 -5.19 12.59 -0.61
C ASN A 136 -6.22 12.06 -1.62
N VAL A 137 -6.65 12.93 -2.52
CA VAL A 137 -7.67 12.64 -3.53
C VAL A 137 -7.28 11.47 -4.45
N ALA A 138 -5.99 11.26 -4.68
CA ALA A 138 -5.51 10.17 -5.52
C ALA A 138 -5.81 8.80 -4.89
N SER A 139 -5.53 8.63 -3.59
CA SER A 139 -5.82 7.41 -2.85
C SER A 139 -7.33 7.18 -2.69
N GLN A 140 -8.12 8.25 -2.43
CA GLN A 140 -9.57 8.14 -2.38
C GLN A 140 -10.16 7.60 -3.69
N LYS A 141 -9.75 8.17 -4.84
CA LYS A 141 -10.17 7.69 -6.16
C LYS A 141 -9.73 6.26 -6.45
N LEU A 142 -8.58 5.85 -5.94
CA LEU A 142 -8.12 4.46 -6.06
C LEU A 142 -9.03 3.53 -5.26
N CYS A 143 -9.34 3.86 -4.00
CA CYS A 143 -10.27 3.10 -3.18
C CYS A 143 -11.65 2.95 -3.86
N GLU A 144 -12.21 4.05 -4.35
CA GLU A 144 -13.50 4.06 -5.05
C GLU A 144 -13.46 3.20 -6.32
N LYS A 145 -12.38 3.29 -7.11
CA LYS A 145 -12.20 2.49 -8.33
C LYS A 145 -12.06 1.00 -8.04
N LEU A 146 -11.49 0.62 -6.89
CA LEU A 146 -11.43 -0.75 -6.41
C LEU A 146 -12.78 -1.26 -5.85
N GLY A 147 -13.82 -0.42 -5.87
CA GLY A 147 -15.15 -0.78 -5.37
C GLY A 147 -15.28 -0.71 -3.84
N MET A 148 -14.31 -0.10 -3.17
CA MET A 148 -14.40 0.15 -1.73
C MET A 148 -15.45 1.22 -1.45
N ARG A 149 -16.27 1.02 -0.42
CA ARG A 149 -17.20 2.04 0.07
C ARG A 149 -16.55 2.85 1.18
N ARG A 150 -16.87 4.12 1.26
CA ARG A 150 -16.48 4.97 2.38
C ARG A 150 -17.35 4.65 3.59
N GLU A 151 -16.75 4.23 4.69
CA GLU A 151 -17.43 3.85 5.93
C GLU A 151 -17.41 4.97 6.98
N GLY A 152 -16.40 5.84 6.96
CA GLY A 152 -16.27 6.88 7.95
C GLY A 152 -15.42 8.07 7.53
N LEU A 153 -15.51 9.13 8.34
CA LEU A 153 -14.61 10.27 8.38
C LEU A 153 -14.27 10.51 9.86
N TYR A 154 -12.99 10.46 10.17
CA TYR A 154 -12.45 10.75 11.49
C TYR A 154 -11.83 12.14 11.46
N LEU A 155 -12.31 13.04 12.28
CA LEU A 155 -11.80 14.42 12.36
C LEU A 155 -10.63 14.48 13.33
N GLU A 156 -9.56 15.18 12.93
CA GLU A 156 -8.33 15.32 13.73
C GLU A 156 -7.80 13.97 14.26
N PHE A 157 -7.82 12.95 13.41
CA PHE A 157 -7.63 11.55 13.78
C PHE A 157 -6.18 11.23 14.15
N ILE A 158 -5.24 11.72 13.34
CA ILE A 158 -3.82 11.38 13.46
C ILE A 158 -2.94 12.57 13.07
N SER A 159 -1.71 12.58 13.56
CA SER A 159 -0.68 13.53 13.13
C SER A 159 0.56 12.75 12.72
N PHE A 160 1.11 13.07 11.56
CA PHE A 160 2.36 12.53 11.04
C PHE A 160 3.49 13.56 11.07
N VAL A 161 3.14 14.84 11.11
CA VAL A 161 4.09 15.97 11.06
C VAL A 161 3.74 17.03 12.08
N ASN A 162 4.73 17.84 12.44
CA ASN A 162 4.55 18.98 13.32
C ASN A 162 4.65 20.31 12.56
N ASP A 163 4.04 21.37 13.11
CA ASP A 163 4.21 22.74 12.65
C ASP A 163 5.62 23.29 12.98
N GLU A 164 5.91 24.53 12.56
CA GLU A 164 7.18 25.21 12.81
C GLU A 164 7.48 25.42 14.31
N ASN A 165 6.47 25.34 15.17
CA ASN A 165 6.59 25.47 16.62
C ASN A 165 6.70 24.11 17.35
N GLY A 166 6.67 23.00 16.59
CA GLY A 166 6.75 21.64 17.13
C GLY A 166 5.40 21.08 17.59
N ASN A 167 4.27 21.71 17.28
CA ASN A 167 2.95 21.18 17.60
C ASN A 167 2.47 20.21 16.52
N PRO A 168 1.80 19.10 16.89
CA PRO A 168 1.26 18.16 15.92
C PRO A 168 0.21 18.81 15.01
N ILE A 169 0.32 18.56 13.71
CA ILE A 169 -0.70 18.91 12.71
C ILE A 169 -1.63 17.71 12.58
N TYR A 170 -2.85 17.81 13.10
CA TYR A 170 -3.83 16.74 13.02
C TYR A 170 -4.54 16.75 11.67
N GLU A 171 -4.72 15.55 11.11
CA GLU A 171 -5.33 15.31 9.82
C GLU A 171 -6.64 14.57 9.93
N ASN A 172 -7.59 14.95 9.07
CA ASN A 172 -8.84 14.19 8.92
C ASN A 172 -8.60 12.99 8.04
N THR A 173 -9.21 11.87 8.38
CA THR A 173 -8.98 10.60 7.71
C THR A 173 -10.29 9.94 7.32
N TYR A 174 -10.42 9.56 6.05
CA TYR A 174 -11.48 8.68 5.58
C TYR A 174 -11.11 7.22 5.80
N GLU A 175 -12.10 6.42 6.17
CA GLU A 175 -12.02 4.96 6.12
C GLU A 175 -12.82 4.44 4.94
N TYR A 176 -12.17 3.65 4.10
CA TYR A 176 -12.77 2.89 3.00
C TYR A 176 -12.66 1.41 3.29
N ALA A 177 -13.66 0.62 2.86
CA ALA A 177 -13.60 -0.83 3.03
C ALA A 177 -14.35 -1.58 1.94
N ILE A 178 -13.96 -2.86 1.77
CA ILE A 178 -14.63 -3.82 0.91
C ILE A 178 -14.58 -5.20 1.55
N LEU A 179 -15.67 -5.96 1.41
CA LEU A 179 -15.76 -7.35 1.85
C LEU A 179 -15.48 -8.30 0.67
N LYS A 180 -14.96 -9.49 0.96
CA LYS A 180 -14.74 -10.54 -0.05
C LYS A 180 -15.95 -10.77 -0.94
N LYS A 181 -17.15 -10.90 -0.35
CA LYS A 181 -18.40 -11.11 -1.10
C LYS A 181 -18.74 -9.98 -2.10
N GLU A 182 -18.34 -8.74 -1.77
CA GLU A 182 -18.55 -7.58 -2.65
C GLU A 182 -17.52 -7.58 -3.78
N TRP A 183 -16.26 -7.91 -3.46
CA TRP A 183 -15.19 -8.08 -4.43
C TRP A 183 -15.55 -9.11 -5.49
N GLU A 184 -15.99 -10.30 -5.07
CA GLU A 184 -16.41 -11.40 -5.95
C GLU A 184 -17.63 -11.06 -6.82
N GLN A 185 -18.50 -10.16 -6.38
CA GLN A 185 -19.65 -9.71 -7.18
C GLN A 185 -19.27 -8.69 -8.26
N ASN A 186 -18.32 -7.81 -7.96
CA ASN A 186 -17.90 -6.72 -8.84
C ASN A 186 -16.91 -7.16 -9.92
N HIS A 187 -16.25 -8.32 -9.74
CA HIS A 187 -15.17 -8.81 -10.61
C HIS A 187 -15.47 -10.19 -11.23
N LYS A 188 -16.76 -10.52 -11.40
CA LYS A 188 -17.24 -11.71 -12.12
C LYS A 188 -17.22 -11.53 -13.62
#